data_00f259c42b2d6edd4a608cb8256e306b
#
_entry.id   00f259c42b2d6edd4a608cb8256e306b
#
_cell.length_a   1.000
_cell.length_b   1.000
_cell.length_c   1.000
_cell.angle_alpha   90.00
_cell.angle_beta   90.00
_cell.angle_gamma   90.00
#
_symmetry.space_group_name_H-M   'P 1'
#
loop_
_entity.id
_entity.type
_entity.pdbx_description
1 polymer ?
#
loop_
_entity_poly.entity_id
_entity_poly.type
_entity_poly.pdbx_seq_one_letter_code
_entity_poly.pdbx_strand_id
1 'polypeptide(L)'
;EIMVCLVGGQGAGKSSFFRLLALDDEWFSDDLSKLGDDNIYRKLQGHWIIEMPEMLATVNAKTVEEIKAFLSRPKDNYKIPYETHPEDRPRQCVFVGTSNTLDFLPLDRTGNRRFAPIMVHPERVKKHILEDEKESREYIEQLWAEMMDFYYKHKNYKLKLSKDMEEYLKVMQKEFMPEDTKVGQIQEWLDDCSED
;
A
#
# COMPACT_ATOMS: atom_id res chain seq x y z
N GLU A 1 -8.84 4.45 -5.12
CA GLU A 1 -7.90 3.30 -5.10
C GLU A 1 -7.50 2.99 -3.67
N ILE A 2 -7.30 1.71 -3.38
CA ILE A 2 -6.80 1.23 -2.09
C ILE A 2 -5.41 0.67 -2.32
N MET A 3 -4.46 1.11 -1.52
CA MET A 3 -3.09 0.63 -1.50
C MET A 3 -2.94 -0.42 -0.40
N VAL A 4 -2.58 -1.64 -0.77
CA VAL A 4 -2.29 -2.71 0.19
C VAL A 4 -0.92 -2.45 0.82
N CYS A 5 -0.86 -2.51 2.14
CA CYS A 5 0.37 -2.27 2.91
C CYS A 5 0.70 -3.51 3.74
N LEU A 6 1.77 -4.21 3.43
CA LEU A 6 2.24 -5.33 4.24
C LEU A 6 3.11 -4.81 5.39
N VAL A 7 2.72 -5.16 6.62
CA VAL A 7 3.39 -4.71 7.85
C VAL A 7 3.97 -5.91 8.59
N GLY A 8 5.20 -5.80 9.06
CA GLY A 8 5.84 -6.88 9.79
C GLY A 8 7.36 -6.75 9.82
N GLY A 9 8.02 -7.62 10.54
CA GLY A 9 9.47 -7.58 10.70
C GLY A 9 10.27 -7.63 9.40
N GLN A 10 11.52 -7.21 9.49
CA GLN A 10 12.46 -7.34 8.37
C GLN A 10 12.66 -8.82 8.03
N GLY A 11 12.82 -9.12 6.74
CA GLY A 11 13.00 -10.49 6.27
C GLY A 11 11.70 -11.31 6.13
N ALA A 12 10.53 -10.74 6.44
CA ALA A 12 9.24 -11.43 6.32
C ALA A 12 8.76 -11.67 4.87
N GLY A 13 9.57 -11.34 3.86
CA GLY A 13 9.24 -11.59 2.45
C GLY A 13 8.24 -10.62 1.82
N LYS A 14 7.97 -9.46 2.44
CA LYS A 14 6.95 -8.49 2.00
C LYS A 14 7.18 -7.98 0.57
N SER A 15 8.33 -7.40 0.30
CA SER A 15 8.70 -6.89 -1.04
C SER A 15 8.83 -8.02 -2.05
N SER A 16 9.37 -9.17 -1.62
CA SER A 16 9.48 -10.36 -2.47
C SER A 16 8.11 -10.89 -2.90
N PHE A 17 7.11 -10.84 -2.02
CA PHE A 17 5.73 -11.19 -2.38
C PHE A 17 5.18 -10.29 -3.48
N PHE A 18 5.35 -8.96 -3.36
CA PHE A 18 4.88 -8.03 -4.39
C PHE A 18 5.63 -8.18 -5.71
N ARG A 19 6.94 -8.44 -5.64
CA ARG A 19 7.74 -8.73 -6.84
C ARG A 19 7.26 -9.99 -7.56
N LEU A 20 7.00 -11.07 -6.83
CA LEU A 20 6.44 -12.29 -7.41
C LEU A 20 5.03 -12.06 -7.97
N LEU A 21 4.22 -11.25 -7.29
CA LEU A 21 2.87 -10.92 -7.74
C LEU A 21 2.87 -10.14 -9.07
N ALA A 22 3.94 -9.43 -9.39
CA ALA A 22 4.11 -8.75 -10.67
C ALA A 22 4.38 -9.72 -11.84
N LEU A 23 4.66 -11.00 -11.58
CA LEU A 23 4.98 -12.09 -12.52
C LEU A 23 6.35 -11.93 -13.19
N ASP A 24 6.69 -10.74 -13.65
CA ASP A 24 7.98 -10.41 -14.26
C ASP A 24 8.66 -9.31 -13.43
N ASP A 25 9.98 -9.46 -13.24
CA ASP A 25 10.77 -8.50 -12.47
C ASP A 25 10.79 -7.11 -13.16
N GLU A 26 10.66 -7.06 -14.49
CA GLU A 26 10.57 -5.80 -15.25
C GLU A 26 9.25 -5.05 -14.99
N TRP A 27 8.23 -5.73 -14.50
CA TRP A 27 6.92 -5.13 -14.18
C TRP A 27 6.79 -4.69 -12.73
N PHE A 28 7.82 -4.91 -11.93
CA PHE A 28 7.92 -4.47 -10.54
C PHE A 28 8.91 -3.31 -10.40
N SER A 29 8.60 -2.36 -9.54
CA SER A 29 9.53 -1.30 -9.14
C SER A 29 9.39 -0.97 -7.66
N ASP A 30 10.52 -0.84 -6.97
CA ASP A 30 10.64 -0.33 -5.60
C ASP A 30 11.39 1.01 -5.52
N ASP A 31 11.66 1.64 -6.67
CA ASP A 31 12.43 2.89 -6.78
C ASP A 31 11.59 4.17 -6.55
N LEU A 32 10.44 4.06 -5.92
CA LEU A 32 9.58 5.20 -5.62
C LEU A 32 9.88 5.78 -4.23
N SER A 33 11.04 6.40 -4.07
CA SER A 33 11.50 6.92 -2.77
C SER A 33 11.07 8.37 -2.48
N LYS A 34 10.71 9.17 -3.50
CA LYS A 34 10.34 10.59 -3.35
C LYS A 34 9.23 10.99 -4.32
N LEU A 35 8.11 11.51 -3.79
CA LEU A 35 6.97 11.97 -4.59
C LEU A 35 7.21 13.31 -5.32
N GLY A 36 8.20 14.07 -4.95
CA GLY A 36 8.56 15.36 -5.55
C GLY A 36 9.62 15.30 -6.65
N ASP A 37 9.98 14.11 -7.13
CA ASP A 37 10.93 13.96 -8.22
C ASP A 37 10.24 14.27 -9.56
N ASP A 38 10.83 15.17 -10.36
CA ASP A 38 10.34 15.53 -11.71
C ASP A 38 10.27 14.30 -12.64
N ASN A 39 11.04 13.26 -12.35
CA ASN A 39 11.05 12.02 -13.12
C ASN A 39 10.08 10.96 -12.59
N ILE A 40 9.30 11.25 -11.56
CA ILE A 40 8.41 10.25 -10.91
C ILE A 40 7.51 9.57 -11.94
N TYR A 41 6.91 10.31 -12.86
CA TYR A 41 5.99 9.76 -13.86
C TYR A 41 6.66 8.85 -14.86
N ARG A 42 7.96 9.05 -15.11
CA ARG A 42 8.76 8.14 -15.96
C ARG A 42 9.04 6.83 -15.27
N LYS A 43 9.23 6.86 -13.96
CA LYS A 43 9.43 5.67 -13.12
C LYS A 43 8.17 4.81 -12.99
N LEU A 44 6.99 5.37 -13.29
CA LEU A 44 5.74 4.59 -13.31
C LEU A 44 5.56 3.82 -14.61
N GLN A 45 6.26 4.19 -15.68
CA GLN A 45 6.05 3.59 -17.00
C GLN A 45 6.63 2.19 -17.09
N GLY A 46 5.86 1.29 -17.69
CA GLY A 46 6.27 -0.11 -17.91
C GLY A 46 6.11 -0.99 -16.68
N HIS A 47 5.84 -0.41 -15.50
CA HIS A 47 5.67 -1.17 -14.28
C HIS A 47 4.19 -1.41 -13.97
N TRP A 48 3.89 -2.58 -13.47
CA TRP A 48 2.55 -3.02 -13.10
C TRP A 48 2.28 -2.81 -11.62
N ILE A 49 3.25 -3.22 -10.79
CA ILE A 49 3.23 -3.05 -9.34
C ILE A 49 4.39 -2.17 -8.92
N ILE A 50 4.07 -1.11 -8.19
CA ILE A 50 5.05 -0.16 -7.68
C ILE A 50 5.00 -0.15 -6.16
N GLU A 51 6.08 -0.59 -5.55
CA GLU A 51 6.25 -0.57 -4.12
C GLU A 51 6.69 0.81 -3.63
N MET A 52 6.07 1.25 -2.56
CA MET A 52 6.45 2.41 -1.77
C MET A 52 7.07 1.91 -0.47
N PRO A 53 8.39 1.67 -0.43
CA PRO A 53 9.03 1.10 0.75
C PRO A 53 9.12 2.16 1.86
N GLU A 54 8.77 1.78 3.08
CA GLU A 54 8.95 2.57 4.32
C GLU A 54 8.52 4.06 4.25
N MET A 55 7.93 4.49 3.13
CA MET A 55 7.59 5.90 2.89
C MET A 55 6.61 6.47 3.92
N LEU A 56 5.82 5.62 4.54
CA LEU A 56 4.80 6.05 5.49
C LEU A 56 5.37 6.19 6.91
N ALA A 57 6.46 5.53 7.24
CA ALA A 57 7.02 5.51 8.60
C ALA A 57 7.67 6.83 9.06
N THR A 58 8.00 7.75 8.13
CA THR A 58 8.73 9.00 8.44
C THR A 58 7.94 10.25 8.02
N VAL A 59 6.65 10.14 7.78
CA VAL A 59 5.90 11.15 7.03
C VAL A 59 5.18 12.14 7.94
N ASN A 60 5.46 13.42 7.77
CA ASN A 60 4.67 14.48 8.36
C ASN A 60 3.28 14.60 7.66
N ALA A 61 2.32 15.25 8.31
CA ALA A 61 0.95 15.37 7.80
C ALA A 61 0.87 15.92 6.35
N LYS A 62 1.76 16.83 5.95
CA LYS A 62 1.81 17.40 4.60
C LYS A 62 2.14 16.35 3.56
N THR A 63 3.13 15.53 3.82
CA THR A 63 3.57 14.46 2.90
C THR A 63 2.49 13.38 2.75
N VAL A 64 1.72 13.10 3.81
CA VAL A 64 0.58 12.18 3.74
C VAL A 64 -0.47 12.67 2.76
N GLU A 65 -0.82 13.96 2.80
CA GLU A 65 -1.78 14.53 1.85
C GLU A 65 -1.25 14.49 0.41
N GLU A 66 0.04 14.71 0.22
CA GLU A 66 0.70 14.57 -1.09
C GLU A 66 0.61 13.11 -1.60
N ILE A 67 0.87 12.12 -0.73
CA ILE A 67 0.71 10.69 -1.06
C ILE A 67 -0.74 10.38 -1.43
N LYS A 68 -1.70 10.80 -0.63
CA LYS A 68 -3.13 10.59 -0.89
C LYS A 68 -3.57 11.21 -2.22
N ALA A 69 -3.13 12.43 -2.50
CA ALA A 69 -3.40 13.12 -3.75
C ALA A 69 -2.75 12.36 -4.92
N PHE A 70 -1.51 11.90 -4.76
CA PHE A 70 -0.80 11.14 -5.77
C PHE A 70 -1.48 9.79 -6.07
N LEU A 71 -1.83 9.02 -5.06
CA LEU A 71 -2.52 7.72 -5.20
C LEU A 71 -3.88 7.86 -5.89
N SER A 72 -4.56 8.99 -5.72
CA SER A 72 -5.92 9.19 -6.24
C SER A 72 -5.97 9.64 -7.70
N ARG A 73 -4.85 9.93 -8.34
CA ARG A 73 -4.82 10.39 -9.73
C ARG A 73 -5.10 9.24 -10.70
N PRO A 74 -6.12 9.35 -11.55
CA PRO A 74 -6.39 8.34 -12.58
C PRO A 74 -5.48 8.48 -13.81
N LYS A 75 -4.85 9.63 -13.97
CA LYS A 75 -3.93 9.97 -15.05
C LYS A 75 -2.85 10.91 -14.55
N ASP A 76 -1.71 10.86 -15.19
CA ASP A 76 -0.57 11.73 -14.94
C ASP A 76 -0.31 12.59 -16.19
N ASN A 77 0.04 13.88 -15.96
CA ASN A 77 0.37 14.80 -17.04
C ASN A 77 1.89 15.04 -17.05
N TYR A 78 2.55 14.54 -18.06
CA TYR A 78 4.00 14.69 -18.20
C TYR A 78 4.45 14.64 -19.65
N LYS A 79 5.67 15.14 -19.88
CA LYS A 79 6.32 15.19 -21.17
C LYS A 79 7.35 14.07 -21.30
N ILE A 80 7.26 13.27 -22.34
CA ILE A 80 8.32 12.33 -22.71
C ILE A 80 9.45 13.12 -23.44
N PRO A 81 10.72 12.70 -23.28
CA PRO A 81 11.81 13.29 -24.05
C PRO A 81 11.50 13.30 -25.56
N TYR A 82 11.79 14.43 -26.19
CA TYR A 82 11.54 14.69 -27.62
C TYR A 82 10.08 14.99 -28.01
N GLU A 83 9.11 14.87 -27.12
CA GLU A 83 7.75 15.39 -27.38
C GLU A 83 7.73 16.92 -27.28
N THR A 84 6.80 17.57 -28.00
CA THR A 84 6.67 19.02 -27.98
C THR A 84 5.91 19.51 -26.74
N HIS A 85 4.87 18.78 -26.33
CA HIS A 85 3.97 19.17 -25.25
C HIS A 85 3.78 18.02 -24.25
N PRO A 86 3.48 18.33 -22.97
CA PRO A 86 3.03 17.31 -22.02
C PRO A 86 1.64 16.78 -22.42
N GLU A 87 1.40 15.51 -22.19
CA GLU A 87 0.14 14.85 -22.48
C GLU A 87 -0.41 14.13 -21.24
N ASP A 88 -1.74 13.98 -21.19
CA ASP A 88 -2.43 13.19 -20.19
C ASP A 88 -2.29 11.70 -20.51
N ARG A 89 -1.71 10.94 -19.59
CA ARG A 89 -1.49 9.50 -19.73
C ARG A 89 -2.22 8.76 -18.61
N PRO A 90 -3.17 7.87 -18.96
CA PRO A 90 -3.84 7.03 -17.99
C PRO A 90 -2.82 6.21 -17.19
N ARG A 91 -3.03 6.13 -15.88
CA ARG A 91 -2.17 5.33 -15.01
C ARG A 91 -2.50 3.84 -15.20
N GLN A 92 -1.46 3.02 -15.37
CA GLN A 92 -1.57 1.58 -15.64
C GLN A 92 -0.94 0.72 -14.54
N CYS A 93 -0.51 1.34 -13.45
CA CYS A 93 0.10 0.66 -12.31
C CYS A 93 -0.79 0.71 -11.08
N VAL A 94 -0.54 -0.19 -10.15
CA VAL A 94 -1.07 -0.17 -8.79
C VAL A 94 0.06 0.08 -7.80
N PHE A 95 -0.26 0.75 -6.69
CA PHE A 95 0.69 1.00 -5.61
C PHE A 95 0.48 0.03 -4.48
N VAL A 96 1.58 -0.44 -3.93
CA VAL A 96 1.64 -1.28 -2.75
C VAL A 96 2.63 -0.68 -1.76
N GLY A 97 2.51 -1.00 -0.49
CA GLY A 97 3.40 -0.49 0.55
C GLY A 97 3.96 -1.58 1.43
N THR A 98 5.13 -1.33 1.98
CA THR A 98 5.70 -2.17 3.03
C THR A 98 6.13 -1.31 4.20
N SER A 99 5.97 -1.84 5.42
CA SER A 99 6.44 -1.20 6.64
C SER A 99 7.04 -2.24 7.59
N ASN A 100 8.10 -1.84 8.28
CA ASN A 100 8.70 -2.61 9.37
C ASN A 100 8.19 -2.15 10.75
N THR A 101 7.48 -1.03 10.81
CA THR A 101 6.91 -0.46 12.02
C THR A 101 5.39 -0.57 12.01
N LEU A 102 4.81 -0.75 13.20
CA LEU A 102 3.36 -0.81 13.37
C LEU A 102 2.75 0.58 13.17
N ASP A 103 3.36 1.62 13.73
CA ASP A 103 2.82 2.98 13.75
C ASP A 103 3.17 3.74 12.46
N PHE A 104 2.74 3.22 11.32
CA PHE A 104 3.09 3.83 10.04
C PHE A 104 1.98 4.70 9.44
N LEU A 105 0.73 4.53 9.90
CA LEU A 105 -0.38 5.36 9.45
C LEU A 105 -0.43 6.68 10.24
N PRO A 106 -0.72 7.80 9.57
CA PRO A 106 -0.88 9.07 10.24
C PRO A 106 -2.14 9.10 11.11
N LEU A 107 -2.15 9.95 12.15
CA LEU A 107 -3.31 10.24 13.02
C LEU A 107 -4.47 10.94 12.28
N ASP A 108 -4.60 10.76 10.99
CA ASP A 108 -5.69 11.34 10.21
C ASP A 108 -6.87 10.38 10.10
N ARG A 109 -7.92 10.67 10.82
CA ARG A 109 -9.15 9.85 10.85
C ARG A 109 -9.89 9.80 9.50
N THR A 110 -9.66 10.73 8.59
CA THR A 110 -10.44 10.85 7.33
C THR A 110 -9.70 10.31 6.12
N GLY A 111 -8.39 10.26 6.15
CA GLY A 111 -7.53 9.97 4.99
C GLY A 111 -7.05 8.54 4.85
N ASN A 112 -7.07 7.77 5.93
CA ASN A 112 -6.49 6.41 5.94
C ASN A 112 -7.27 5.38 5.13
N ARG A 113 -8.48 5.69 4.65
CA ARG A 113 -9.30 4.81 3.80
C ARG A 113 -8.60 4.30 2.54
N ARG A 114 -7.49 4.92 2.15
CA ARG A 114 -6.69 4.51 0.99
C ARG A 114 -5.65 3.44 1.31
N PHE A 115 -5.41 3.18 2.57
CA PHE A 115 -4.40 2.25 3.03
C PHE A 115 -5.08 1.01 3.63
N ALA A 116 -4.75 -0.16 3.12
CA ALA A 116 -5.19 -1.43 3.65
C ALA A 116 -4.00 -2.15 4.31
N PRO A 117 -3.76 -1.91 5.62
CA PRO A 117 -2.70 -2.59 6.32
C PRO A 117 -3.03 -4.06 6.52
N ILE A 118 -2.05 -4.92 6.28
CA ILE A 118 -2.13 -6.37 6.52
C ILE A 118 -0.89 -6.78 7.30
N MET A 119 -1.12 -7.30 8.51
CA MET A 119 -0.04 -7.86 9.33
C MET A 119 0.48 -9.14 8.71
N VAL A 120 1.78 -9.21 8.49
CA VAL A 120 2.47 -10.41 8.03
C VAL A 120 2.99 -11.19 9.24
N HIS A 121 2.64 -12.47 9.29
CA HIS A 121 2.97 -13.38 10.37
C HIS A 121 3.93 -14.48 9.89
N PRO A 122 5.24 -14.21 9.79
CA PRO A 122 6.20 -15.18 9.29
C PRO A 122 6.27 -16.46 10.17
N GLU A 123 5.94 -16.35 11.46
CA GLU A 123 5.89 -17.46 12.40
C GLU A 123 4.76 -18.48 12.10
N ARG A 124 3.77 -18.09 11.28
CA ARG A 124 2.65 -18.95 10.87
C ARG A 124 2.87 -19.63 9.53
N VAL A 125 3.92 -19.28 8.82
CA VAL A 125 4.20 -19.81 7.47
C VAL A 125 4.83 -21.19 7.60
N LYS A 126 4.33 -22.16 6.83
CA LYS A 126 4.96 -23.49 6.75
C LYS A 126 6.23 -23.47 5.91
N LYS A 127 6.27 -22.63 4.91
CA LYS A 127 7.37 -22.49 3.96
C LYS A 127 7.51 -21.02 3.58
N HIS A 128 8.72 -20.47 3.70
CA HIS A 128 8.96 -19.08 3.33
C HIS A 128 8.91 -18.91 1.81
N ILE A 129 8.36 -17.78 1.34
CA ILE A 129 8.15 -17.51 -0.09
C ILE A 129 9.45 -17.54 -0.94
N LEU A 130 10.61 -17.31 -0.32
CA LEU A 130 11.92 -17.38 -0.96
C LEU A 130 12.63 -18.73 -0.79
N GLU A 131 12.04 -19.69 -0.09
CA GLU A 131 12.65 -20.99 0.12
C GLU A 131 12.67 -21.82 -1.16
N ASP A 132 11.62 -21.69 -1.99
CA ASP A 132 11.54 -22.25 -3.33
C ASP A 132 10.84 -21.24 -4.23
N GLU A 133 11.62 -20.43 -4.92
CA GLU A 133 11.08 -19.38 -5.78
C GLU A 133 10.26 -19.94 -6.94
N LYS A 134 10.64 -21.11 -7.47
CA LYS A 134 9.90 -21.73 -8.58
C LYS A 134 8.50 -22.11 -8.14
N GLU A 135 8.36 -22.81 -7.03
CA GLU A 135 7.07 -23.19 -6.50
C GLU A 135 6.21 -21.95 -6.15
N SER A 136 6.84 -20.92 -5.60
CA SER A 136 6.17 -19.66 -5.31
C SER A 136 5.66 -18.96 -6.57
N ARG A 137 6.42 -18.96 -7.66
CA ARG A 137 5.97 -18.44 -8.96
C ARG A 137 4.79 -19.25 -9.52
N GLU A 138 4.87 -20.56 -9.49
CA GLU A 138 3.77 -21.44 -9.92
C GLU A 138 2.49 -21.16 -9.12
N TYR A 139 2.61 -20.93 -7.81
CA TYR A 139 1.48 -20.56 -6.96
C TYR A 139 0.88 -19.21 -7.35
N ILE A 140 1.71 -18.20 -7.61
CA ILE A 140 1.25 -16.87 -8.04
C ILE A 140 0.59 -16.93 -9.42
N GLU A 141 1.13 -17.70 -10.35
CA GLU A 141 0.53 -17.91 -11.68
C GLU A 141 -0.87 -18.55 -11.55
N GLN A 142 -1.01 -19.55 -10.66
CA GLN A 142 -2.31 -20.16 -10.36
C GLN A 142 -3.29 -19.12 -9.75
N LEU A 143 -2.83 -18.29 -8.83
CA LEU A 143 -3.64 -17.23 -8.23
C LEU A 143 -4.15 -16.25 -9.33
N TRP A 144 -3.28 -15.84 -10.23
CA TRP A 144 -3.68 -15.00 -11.36
C TRP A 144 -4.65 -15.68 -12.31
N ALA A 145 -4.47 -16.97 -12.59
CA ALA A 145 -5.40 -17.76 -13.41
C ALA A 145 -6.81 -17.78 -12.81
N GLU A 146 -6.91 -17.98 -11.48
CA GLU A 146 -8.19 -17.92 -10.76
C GLU A 146 -8.82 -16.53 -10.80
N MET A 147 -8.03 -15.48 -10.59
CA MET A 147 -8.51 -14.10 -10.65
C MET A 147 -8.96 -13.71 -12.06
N MET A 148 -8.27 -14.18 -13.10
CA MET A 148 -8.69 -13.94 -14.49
C MET A 148 -9.97 -14.69 -14.83
N ASP A 149 -10.15 -15.93 -14.38
CA ASP A 149 -11.40 -16.66 -14.53
C ASP A 149 -12.56 -15.92 -13.83
N PHE A 150 -12.33 -15.45 -12.62
CA PHE A 150 -13.29 -14.62 -11.89
C PHE A 150 -13.64 -13.34 -12.67
N TYR A 151 -12.63 -12.62 -13.18
CA TYR A 151 -12.81 -11.39 -13.94
C TYR A 151 -13.65 -11.63 -15.21
N TYR A 152 -13.38 -12.67 -15.96
CA TYR A 152 -14.15 -13.00 -17.18
C TYR A 152 -15.59 -13.41 -16.88
N LYS A 153 -15.83 -14.11 -15.78
CA LYS A 153 -17.17 -14.50 -15.35
C LYS A 153 -17.99 -13.31 -14.83
N HIS A 154 -17.32 -12.30 -14.25
CA HIS A 154 -17.94 -11.20 -13.53
C HIS A 154 -17.56 -9.83 -14.13
N LYS A 155 -17.70 -9.66 -15.44
CA LYS A 155 -17.27 -8.44 -16.19
C LYS A 155 -17.76 -7.10 -15.63
N ASN A 156 -18.87 -7.10 -14.89
CA ASN A 156 -19.45 -5.90 -14.27
C ASN A 156 -19.16 -5.80 -12.76
N TYR A 157 -18.26 -6.64 -12.24
CA TYR A 157 -17.91 -6.59 -10.83
C TYR A 157 -17.26 -5.25 -10.50
N LYS A 158 -17.86 -4.55 -9.53
CA LYS A 158 -17.28 -3.29 -9.03
C LYS A 158 -16.34 -3.63 -7.91
N LEU A 159 -15.08 -3.25 -8.04
CA LEU A 159 -14.07 -3.33 -6.97
C LEU A 159 -14.41 -2.31 -5.85
N LYS A 160 -15.44 -2.65 -5.08
CA LYS A 160 -15.84 -1.91 -3.89
C LYS A 160 -15.87 -2.86 -2.70
N LEU A 161 -15.35 -2.41 -1.60
CA LEU A 161 -15.50 -3.13 -0.35
C LEU A 161 -16.98 -3.15 0.07
N SER A 162 -17.43 -4.24 0.67
CA SER A 162 -18.72 -4.25 1.38
C SER A 162 -18.66 -3.32 2.59
N LYS A 163 -19.80 -2.93 3.11
CA LYS A 163 -19.86 -2.08 4.32
C LYS A 163 -19.14 -2.74 5.51
N ASP A 164 -19.33 -4.04 5.69
CA ASP A 164 -18.68 -4.81 6.76
C ASP A 164 -17.15 -4.81 6.59
N MET A 165 -16.67 -4.96 5.36
CA MET A 165 -15.23 -4.88 5.05
C MET A 165 -14.68 -3.47 5.23
N GLU A 166 -15.44 -2.43 4.92
CA GLU A 166 -15.04 -1.04 5.18
C GLU A 166 -14.93 -0.76 6.69
N GLU A 167 -15.85 -1.30 7.49
CA GLU A 167 -15.81 -1.18 8.95
C GLU A 167 -14.63 -1.97 9.54
N TYR A 168 -14.42 -3.19 9.09
CA TYR A 168 -13.27 -4.00 9.47
C TYR A 168 -11.94 -3.30 9.13
N LEU A 169 -11.83 -2.74 7.93
CA LEU A 169 -10.65 -1.99 7.53
C LEU A 169 -10.40 -0.79 8.45
N LYS A 170 -11.44 -0.06 8.87
CA LYS A 170 -11.29 1.05 9.83
C LYS A 170 -10.79 0.60 11.19
N VAL A 171 -11.23 -0.57 11.66
CA VAL A 171 -10.73 -1.14 12.91
C VAL A 171 -9.26 -1.49 12.77
N MET A 172 -8.89 -2.21 11.71
CA MET A 172 -7.50 -2.55 11.45
C MET A 172 -6.61 -1.31 11.34
N GLN A 173 -7.04 -0.27 10.62
CA GLN A 173 -6.26 0.95 10.48
C GLN A 173 -5.91 1.61 11.80
N LYS A 174 -6.77 1.51 12.81
CA LYS A 174 -6.51 2.07 14.15
C LYS A 174 -5.33 1.37 14.85
N GLU A 175 -5.15 0.08 14.62
CA GLU A 175 -4.04 -0.69 15.20
C GLU A 175 -2.68 -0.26 14.64
N PHE A 176 -2.67 0.39 13.47
CA PHE A 176 -1.46 0.88 12.81
C PHE A 176 -1.29 2.41 12.88
N MET A 177 -2.05 3.06 13.74
CA MET A 177 -1.91 4.49 14.01
C MET A 177 -1.17 4.68 15.33
N PRO A 178 -0.29 5.70 15.45
CA PRO A 178 0.34 6.02 16.71
C PRO A 178 -0.73 6.40 17.75
N GLU A 179 -0.46 6.15 19.01
CA GLU A 179 -1.31 6.59 20.11
C GLU A 179 -1.43 8.12 20.09
N ASP A 180 -2.65 8.61 20.25
CA ASP A 180 -2.89 10.05 20.40
C ASP A 180 -2.49 10.46 21.82
N THR A 181 -1.30 11.04 21.94
CA THR A 181 -0.74 11.50 23.23
C THR A 181 -1.67 12.44 23.98
N LYS A 182 -2.54 13.19 23.28
CA LYS A 182 -3.55 14.06 23.92
C LYS A 182 -4.65 13.26 24.58
N VAL A 183 -5.03 12.12 24.02
CA VAL A 183 -6.02 11.22 24.63
C VAL A 183 -5.44 10.62 25.92
N GLY A 184 -4.18 10.19 25.91
CA GLY A 184 -3.47 9.72 27.10
C GLY A 184 -3.41 10.79 28.21
N GLN A 185 -3.02 12.02 27.87
CA GLN A 185 -2.97 13.14 28.81
C GLN A 185 -4.35 13.51 29.41
N ILE A 186 -5.41 13.45 28.58
CA ILE A 186 -6.77 13.68 29.04
C ILE A 186 -7.22 12.56 30.00
N GLN A 187 -6.86 11.32 29.68
CA GLN A 187 -7.20 10.18 30.54
C GLN A 187 -6.50 10.27 31.88
N GLU A 188 -5.18 10.53 31.92
CA GLU A 188 -4.43 10.77 33.15
C GLU A 188 -5.07 11.89 33.99
N TRP A 189 -5.43 13.02 33.35
CA TRP A 189 -6.07 14.13 34.03
C TRP A 189 -7.45 13.75 34.59
N LEU A 190 -8.25 12.95 33.90
CA LEU A 190 -9.55 12.48 34.38
C LEU A 190 -9.39 11.49 35.54
N ASP A 191 -8.38 10.62 35.48
CA ASP A 191 -8.10 9.66 36.56
C ASP A 191 -7.67 10.39 37.84
N ASP A 192 -6.78 11.40 37.71
CA ASP A 192 -6.37 12.27 38.81
C ASP A 192 -7.57 13.04 39.43
N CYS A 193 -8.51 13.52 38.61
CA CYS A 193 -9.72 14.20 39.09
C CYS A 193 -10.75 13.26 39.74
N SER A 194 -10.63 11.95 39.57
CA SER A 194 -11.56 10.97 40.14
C SER A 194 -11.10 10.42 41.50
N GLU A 195 -9.87 10.77 41.94
CA GLU A 195 -9.32 10.38 43.24
C GLU A 195 -9.53 11.44 44.34
N ASP A 196 -10.11 12.61 44.04
CA ASP A 196 -10.53 13.67 44.96
C ASP A 196 -12.06 13.61 45.21
#